data_cd9c7c617b55836eb6774116866a59c0
#
_entry.id   cd9c7c617b55836eb6774116866a59c0
#
_cell.length_a   1.000
_cell.length_b   1.000
_cell.length_c   1.000
_cell.angle_alpha   90.00
_cell.angle_beta   90.00
_cell.angle_gamma   90.00
#
_symmetry.space_group_name_H-M   'P 1'
#
loop_
_entity.id
_entity.type
_entity.pdbx_description
1 polymer ?
#
loop_
_entity_poly.entity_id
_entity_poly.type
_entity_poly.pdbx_seq_one_letter_code
_entity_poly.pdbx_strand_id
1 'polypeptide(L)'
;MAYTASLTNNQQLAIALGGIQTNISLVSSSPGQQQSQSNSFTTGKWKTPPQLYKIGMGFVLKIDSQNGLYFIAIQSNSIATIESPDLNNATKVDLQTTPDPTPNNMGFKPMQPLTMGNMIMDINSMSMQMGNMSMNIGKNRTSIKRFCSQCGKPAKKSDRFCSSCGHQMN
;
A
#
# COMPACT_ATOMS: atom_id res chain seq x y z
N MET A 1 10.90 7.85 10.60
CA MET A 1 11.36 6.50 11.01
C MET A 1 10.18 5.57 10.94
N ALA A 2 10.39 4.42 10.35
CA ALA A 2 9.35 3.42 10.22
C ALA A 2 9.87 2.03 10.59
N TYR A 3 8.96 1.18 11.02
CA TYR A 3 9.25 -0.19 11.46
C TYR A 3 8.25 -1.15 10.84
N THR A 4 8.69 -2.35 10.56
CA THR A 4 7.85 -3.43 10.05
C THR A 4 8.05 -4.70 10.85
N ALA A 5 7.00 -5.54 10.93
CA ALA A 5 7.06 -6.87 11.49
C ALA A 5 6.12 -7.82 10.77
N SER A 6 6.51 -9.08 10.65
CA SER A 6 5.60 -10.16 10.24
C SER A 6 4.91 -10.71 11.49
N LEU A 7 3.60 -10.55 11.57
CA LEU A 7 2.79 -11.03 12.70
C LEU A 7 2.48 -12.52 12.56
N THR A 8 2.15 -12.93 11.33
CA THR A 8 1.91 -14.31 10.91
C THR A 8 2.45 -14.50 9.49
N ASN A 9 2.34 -15.71 8.95
CA ASN A 9 2.77 -15.99 7.57
C ASN A 9 2.06 -15.11 6.52
N ASN A 10 0.88 -14.60 6.85
CA ASN A 10 0.01 -13.87 5.94
C ASN A 10 -0.30 -12.44 6.40
N GLN A 11 0.29 -11.98 7.53
CA GLN A 11 0.02 -10.66 8.07
C GLN A 11 1.32 -9.89 8.29
N GLN A 12 1.36 -8.67 7.78
CA GLN A 12 2.45 -7.74 7.97
C GLN A 12 1.97 -6.44 8.61
N LEU A 13 2.74 -5.98 9.58
CA LEU A 13 2.53 -4.74 10.29
C LEU A 13 3.55 -3.71 9.85
N ALA A 14 3.10 -2.49 9.57
CA ALA A 14 3.97 -1.34 9.42
C ALA A 14 3.58 -0.26 10.43
N ILE A 15 4.58 0.38 11.01
CA ILE A 15 4.44 1.43 12.01
C ILE A 15 5.32 2.59 11.58
N ALA A 16 4.75 3.77 11.42
CA ALA A 16 5.47 4.95 11.00
C ALA A 16 5.12 6.16 11.87
N LEU A 17 6.12 6.98 12.17
CA LEU A 17 5.92 8.29 12.79
C LEU A 17 5.86 9.36 11.71
N GLY A 18 4.71 10.01 11.57
CA GLY A 18 4.48 11.17 10.71
C GLY A 18 4.20 12.42 11.56
N GLY A 19 5.23 13.20 11.85
CA GLY A 19 5.11 14.37 12.73
C GLY A 19 4.82 13.98 14.17
N ILE A 20 3.57 14.13 14.62
CA ILE A 20 3.09 13.77 15.96
C ILE A 20 2.14 12.57 15.94
N GLN A 21 1.89 12.00 14.76
CA GLN A 21 0.97 10.88 14.58
C GLN A 21 1.74 9.58 14.36
N THR A 22 1.33 8.54 15.05
CA THR A 22 1.75 7.18 14.79
C THR A 22 0.75 6.53 13.85
N ASN A 23 1.20 6.21 12.64
CA ASN A 23 0.42 5.51 11.64
C ASN A 23 0.72 4.01 11.72
N ILE A 24 -0.32 3.21 11.83
CA ILE A 24 -0.22 1.76 11.91
C ILE A 24 -1.00 1.17 10.74
N SER A 25 -0.33 0.37 9.93
CA SER A 25 -0.94 -0.32 8.80
C SER A 25 -0.77 -1.82 8.97
N LEU A 26 -1.86 -2.55 8.93
CA LEU A 26 -1.91 -4.01 8.96
C LEU A 26 -2.36 -4.50 7.59
N VAL A 27 -1.56 -5.36 6.98
CA VAL A 27 -1.89 -5.96 5.71
C VAL A 27 -1.97 -7.46 5.88
N SER A 28 -3.07 -8.03 5.43
CA SER A 28 -3.33 -9.47 5.42
C SER A 28 -3.44 -9.95 3.97
N SER A 29 -2.73 -11.02 3.64
CA SER A 29 -2.74 -11.61 2.30
C SER A 29 -3.21 -13.06 2.38
N SER A 30 -4.25 -13.40 1.62
CA SER A 30 -4.74 -14.76 1.43
C SER A 30 -4.75 -15.08 -0.07
N PRO A 31 -4.78 -16.35 -0.49
CA PRO A 31 -4.86 -16.70 -1.91
C PRO A 31 -6.04 -15.98 -2.58
N GLY A 32 -5.75 -15.12 -3.55
CA GLY A 32 -6.76 -14.36 -4.30
C GLY A 32 -7.36 -13.15 -3.59
N GLN A 33 -6.97 -12.85 -2.33
CA GLN A 33 -7.51 -11.72 -1.57
C GLN A 33 -6.43 -11.02 -0.76
N GLN A 34 -6.39 -9.71 -0.84
CA GLN A 34 -5.54 -8.86 0.00
C GLN A 34 -6.40 -7.82 0.71
N GLN A 35 -6.20 -7.68 2.00
CA GLN A 35 -6.88 -6.68 2.83
C GLN A 35 -5.84 -5.81 3.52
N SER A 36 -6.11 -4.51 3.59
CA SER A 36 -5.30 -3.57 4.34
C SER A 36 -6.18 -2.74 5.27
N GLN A 37 -5.68 -2.53 6.47
CA GLN A 37 -6.29 -1.66 7.48
C GLN A 37 -5.24 -0.68 7.97
N SER A 38 -5.59 0.59 8.07
CA SER A 38 -4.68 1.62 8.57
C SER A 38 -5.39 2.51 9.58
N ASN A 39 -4.72 2.78 10.69
CA ASN A 39 -5.20 3.68 11.74
C ASN A 39 -4.08 4.66 12.13
N SER A 40 -4.48 5.89 12.48
CA SER A 40 -3.57 6.93 12.93
C SER A 40 -3.90 7.36 14.35
N PHE A 41 -2.88 7.45 15.20
CA PHE A 41 -3.01 7.82 16.61
C PHE A 41 -2.12 9.02 16.91
N THR A 42 -2.65 10.04 17.53
CA THR A 42 -1.87 11.22 17.98
C THR A 42 -1.11 10.88 19.26
N THR A 43 0.07 10.31 19.11
CA THR A 43 0.91 9.90 20.26
C THR A 43 1.94 10.95 20.65
N GLY A 44 2.29 11.87 19.75
CA GLY A 44 3.45 12.71 19.89
C GLY A 44 4.72 12.07 19.34
N LYS A 45 5.85 12.76 19.45
CA LYS A 45 7.16 12.22 19.01
C LYS A 45 7.60 11.09 19.92
N TRP A 46 8.12 10.02 19.34
CA TRP A 46 8.63 8.88 20.10
C TRP A 46 9.94 9.26 20.82
N LYS A 47 10.07 8.84 22.08
CA LYS A 47 11.31 8.93 22.85
C LYS A 47 12.22 7.74 22.57
N THR A 48 11.60 6.57 22.43
CA THR A 48 12.28 5.30 22.14
C THR A 48 11.62 4.59 20.97
N PRO A 49 12.33 3.67 20.29
CA PRO A 49 11.72 2.81 19.28
C PRO A 49 10.49 2.09 19.84
N PRO A 50 9.42 1.93 19.05
CA PRO A 50 8.24 1.20 19.47
C PRO A 50 8.61 -0.27 19.78
N GLN A 51 7.86 -0.90 20.66
CA GLN A 51 8.05 -2.30 21.03
C GLN A 51 6.77 -3.07 20.79
N LEU A 52 6.89 -4.21 20.13
CA LEU A 52 5.77 -5.07 19.80
C LEU A 52 5.81 -6.33 20.69
N TYR A 53 4.67 -6.68 21.24
CA TYR A 53 4.49 -7.86 22.09
C TYR A 53 3.36 -8.72 21.58
N LYS A 54 3.55 -10.02 21.60
CA LYS A 54 2.49 -11.01 21.33
C LYS A 54 1.85 -11.44 22.65
N ILE A 55 0.52 -11.32 22.74
CA ILE A 55 -0.28 -11.71 23.91
C ILE A 55 -1.45 -12.58 23.41
N GLY A 56 -1.45 -13.85 23.78
CA GLY A 56 -2.51 -14.76 23.34
C GLY A 56 -2.64 -14.79 21.81
N MET A 57 -3.81 -14.44 21.30
CA MET A 57 -4.10 -14.42 19.85
C MET A 57 -3.93 -13.02 19.23
N GLY A 58 -3.47 -12.02 19.97
CA GLY A 58 -3.28 -10.65 19.50
C GLY A 58 -1.87 -10.13 19.72
N PHE A 59 -1.68 -8.87 19.34
CA PHE A 59 -0.43 -8.15 19.55
C PHE A 59 -0.70 -6.83 20.25
N VAL A 60 0.26 -6.37 21.02
CA VAL A 60 0.23 -5.07 21.68
C VAL A 60 1.47 -4.29 21.30
N LEU A 61 1.26 -3.12 20.73
CA LEU A 61 2.30 -2.17 20.44
C LEU A 61 2.42 -1.18 21.59
N LYS A 62 3.62 -1.12 22.19
CA LYS A 62 3.98 -0.16 23.22
C LYS A 62 4.76 0.98 22.59
N ILE A 63 4.31 2.21 22.80
CA ILE A 63 4.94 3.44 22.30
C ILE A 63 5.25 4.34 23.48
N ASP A 64 6.52 4.63 23.70
CA ASP A 64 6.98 5.66 24.64
C ASP A 64 7.20 6.96 23.87
N SER A 65 6.43 7.97 24.21
CA SER A 65 6.42 9.25 23.51
C SER A 65 6.56 10.44 24.47
N GLN A 66 6.71 11.63 23.91
CA GLN A 66 6.77 12.87 24.70
C GLN A 66 5.47 13.13 25.48
N ASN A 67 4.34 12.65 24.97
CA ASN A 67 3.02 12.85 25.57
C ASN A 67 2.65 11.73 26.57
N GLY A 68 3.49 10.72 26.75
CA GLY A 68 3.25 9.60 27.64
C GLY A 68 3.44 8.25 26.98
N LEU A 69 3.00 7.23 27.69
CA LEU A 69 3.07 5.84 27.27
C LEU A 69 1.74 5.41 26.67
N TYR A 70 1.78 4.87 25.46
CA TYR A 70 0.60 4.39 24.75
C TYR A 70 0.70 2.90 24.48
N PHE A 71 -0.43 2.22 24.62
CA PHE A 71 -0.59 0.83 24.24
C PHE A 71 -1.68 0.71 23.19
N ILE A 72 -1.37 0.02 22.11
CA ILE A 72 -2.28 -0.18 20.99
C ILE A 72 -2.41 -1.68 20.75
N ALA A 73 -3.62 -2.20 20.96
CA ALA A 73 -3.95 -3.57 20.63
C ALA A 73 -4.15 -3.73 19.14
N ILE A 74 -3.55 -4.76 18.57
CA ILE A 74 -3.63 -5.13 17.17
C ILE A 74 -4.20 -6.53 17.09
N GLN A 75 -5.38 -6.65 16.55
CA GLN A 75 -6.08 -7.91 16.29
C GLN A 75 -6.37 -8.03 14.79
N SER A 76 -6.81 -9.19 14.35
CA SER A 76 -7.05 -9.45 12.91
C SER A 76 -7.92 -8.41 12.23
N ASN A 77 -8.90 -7.83 12.93
CA ASN A 77 -9.89 -6.90 12.37
C ASN A 77 -10.00 -5.57 13.15
N SER A 78 -9.12 -5.32 14.12
CA SER A 78 -9.18 -4.07 14.88
C SER A 78 -7.81 -3.61 15.35
N ILE A 79 -7.63 -2.29 15.32
CA ILE A 79 -6.48 -1.59 15.87
C ILE A 79 -7.03 -0.50 16.78
N ALA A 80 -6.82 -0.61 18.09
CA ALA A 80 -7.40 0.30 19.07
C ALA A 80 -6.42 0.57 20.23
N THR A 81 -6.52 1.75 20.84
CA THR A 81 -5.80 2.06 22.08
C THR A 81 -6.40 1.27 23.23
N ILE A 82 -5.54 0.79 24.13
CA ILE A 82 -5.93 0.12 25.37
C ILE A 82 -5.21 0.77 26.55
N GLU A 83 -5.80 0.67 27.72
CA GLU A 83 -5.11 1.00 28.97
C GLU A 83 -4.08 -0.09 29.30
N SER A 84 -3.20 0.17 30.26
CA SER A 84 -2.08 -0.70 30.68
C SER A 84 -2.37 -2.22 30.59
N PRO A 85 -1.93 -2.90 29.52
CA PRO A 85 -2.08 -4.35 29.44
C PRO A 85 -1.08 -5.06 30.35
N ASP A 86 -1.44 -6.24 30.83
CA ASP A 86 -0.48 -7.12 31.51
C ASP A 86 0.48 -7.75 30.48
N LEU A 87 1.75 -7.37 30.57
CA LEU A 87 2.81 -7.85 29.68
C LEU A 87 3.66 -8.98 30.29
N ASN A 88 3.32 -9.48 31.49
CA ASN A 88 4.14 -10.48 32.18
C ASN A 88 4.33 -11.79 31.40
N ASN A 89 3.31 -12.17 30.60
CA ASN A 89 3.35 -13.37 29.76
C ASN A 89 3.48 -13.03 28.26
N ALA A 90 3.89 -11.82 27.92
CA ALA A 90 4.01 -11.36 26.55
C ALA A 90 5.36 -11.72 25.95
N THR A 91 5.36 -12.23 24.72
CA THR A 91 6.59 -12.47 23.95
C THR A 91 6.91 -11.26 23.11
N LYS A 92 8.12 -10.71 23.27
CA LYS A 92 8.58 -9.59 22.43
C LYS A 92 8.78 -10.04 20.98
N VAL A 93 8.28 -9.27 20.06
CA VAL A 93 8.43 -9.47 18.61
C VAL A 93 9.39 -8.43 18.06
N ASP A 94 10.37 -8.85 17.28
CA ASP A 94 11.35 -7.96 16.69
C ASP A 94 10.75 -7.10 15.58
N LEU A 95 11.05 -5.80 15.64
CA LEU A 95 10.69 -4.82 14.65
C LEU A 95 11.91 -4.52 13.76
N GLN A 96 11.73 -4.62 12.46
CA GLN A 96 12.74 -4.26 11.49
C GLN A 96 12.58 -2.79 11.09
N THR A 97 13.67 -2.04 11.10
CA THR A 97 13.67 -0.64 10.63
C THR A 97 13.58 -0.60 9.12
N THR A 98 12.68 0.22 8.59
CA THR A 98 12.54 0.43 7.14
C THR A 98 12.60 1.93 6.83
N PRO A 99 13.28 2.34 5.75
CA PRO A 99 13.31 3.73 5.32
C PRO A 99 11.95 4.19 4.76
N ASP A 100 11.19 3.29 4.16
CA ASP A 100 9.89 3.59 3.53
C ASP A 100 8.83 2.56 3.94
N PRO A 101 7.82 2.99 4.74
CA PRO A 101 6.75 2.12 5.21
C PRO A 101 5.60 1.97 4.21
N THR A 102 5.78 2.37 2.95
CA THR A 102 4.72 2.22 1.95
C THR A 102 4.35 0.76 1.74
N PRO A 103 3.08 0.46 1.46
CA PRO A 103 2.63 -0.91 1.20
C PRO A 103 3.44 -1.65 0.14
N ASN A 104 4.03 -0.91 -0.82
CA ASN A 104 4.87 -1.48 -1.89
C ASN A 104 6.20 -2.04 -1.38
N ASN A 105 6.68 -1.60 -0.20
CA ASN A 105 7.97 -2.04 0.38
C ASN A 105 7.79 -3.07 1.49
N MET A 106 6.58 -3.52 1.76
CA MET A 106 6.28 -4.53 2.79
C MET A 106 6.61 -5.97 2.36
N GLY A 107 7.49 -6.16 1.38
CA GLY A 107 7.97 -7.51 0.99
C GLY A 107 6.86 -8.41 0.43
N PHE A 108 5.78 -7.84 -0.08
CA PHE A 108 4.77 -8.63 -0.79
C PHE A 108 5.43 -9.25 -2.01
N LYS A 109 5.35 -10.57 -2.11
CA LYS A 109 5.65 -11.25 -3.37
C LYS A 109 4.71 -10.67 -4.42
N PRO A 110 5.24 -10.22 -5.57
CA PRO A 110 4.40 -9.77 -6.67
C PRO A 110 3.31 -10.82 -6.91
N MET A 111 2.07 -10.39 -7.08
CA MET A 111 0.98 -11.31 -7.43
C MET A 111 1.37 -12.07 -8.69
N GLN A 112 1.27 -13.40 -8.63
CA GLN A 112 1.48 -14.20 -9.83
C GLN A 112 0.40 -13.85 -10.85
N PRO A 113 0.75 -13.84 -12.15
CA PRO A 113 -0.24 -13.58 -13.19
C PRO A 113 -1.43 -14.54 -13.05
N LEU A 114 -2.63 -13.99 -13.07
CA LEU A 114 -3.86 -14.78 -13.09
C LEU A 114 -4.02 -15.38 -14.48
N THR A 115 -4.00 -16.71 -14.55
CA THR A 115 -4.27 -17.44 -15.79
C THR A 115 -5.64 -18.09 -15.71
N MET A 116 -6.50 -17.82 -16.68
CA MET A 116 -7.84 -18.39 -16.78
C MET A 116 -8.08 -18.79 -18.23
N GLY A 117 -7.85 -20.07 -18.54
CA GLY A 117 -7.87 -20.53 -19.94
C GLY A 117 -6.84 -19.83 -20.81
N ASN A 118 -7.27 -19.17 -21.87
CA ASN A 118 -6.41 -18.38 -22.78
C ASN A 118 -6.22 -16.90 -22.36
N MET A 119 -6.68 -16.53 -21.14
CA MET A 119 -6.46 -15.20 -20.57
C MET A 119 -5.32 -15.23 -19.58
N ILE A 120 -4.38 -14.29 -19.74
CA ILE A 120 -3.31 -14.02 -18.79
C ILE A 120 -3.44 -12.55 -18.39
N MET A 121 -3.63 -12.30 -17.09
CA MET A 121 -3.66 -10.96 -16.52
C MET A 121 -2.49 -10.82 -15.56
N ASP A 122 -1.57 -9.93 -15.89
CA ASP A 122 -0.46 -9.55 -15.01
C ASP A 122 -0.71 -8.16 -14.44
N ILE A 123 -1.02 -8.12 -13.16
CA ILE A 123 -1.34 -6.88 -12.44
C ILE A 123 -0.08 -6.03 -12.25
N ASN A 124 1.10 -6.64 -12.14
CA ASN A 124 2.35 -5.91 -11.94
C ASN A 124 2.78 -5.12 -13.18
N SER A 125 2.57 -5.69 -14.36
CA SER A 125 2.85 -5.01 -15.63
C SER A 125 1.64 -4.28 -16.21
N MET A 126 0.47 -4.37 -15.55
CA MET A 126 -0.82 -3.89 -16.06
C MET A 126 -1.08 -4.35 -17.49
N SER A 127 -0.78 -5.59 -17.78
CA SER A 127 -0.97 -6.21 -19.07
C SER A 127 -2.03 -7.30 -19.02
N MET A 128 -2.85 -7.36 -20.05
CA MET A 128 -3.85 -8.39 -20.26
C MET A 128 -3.64 -9.00 -21.63
N GLN A 129 -3.58 -10.31 -21.71
CA GLN A 129 -3.49 -11.06 -22.95
C GLN A 129 -4.67 -12.04 -23.01
N MET A 130 -5.39 -12.03 -24.12
CA MET A 130 -6.49 -12.94 -24.41
C MET A 130 -6.34 -13.47 -25.82
N GLY A 131 -5.87 -14.70 -25.96
CA GLY A 131 -5.54 -15.29 -27.27
C GLY A 131 -4.54 -14.42 -28.03
N ASN A 132 -4.93 -13.95 -29.23
CA ASN A 132 -4.09 -13.08 -30.07
C ASN A 132 -4.23 -11.57 -29.77
N MET A 133 -5.03 -11.19 -28.77
CA MET A 133 -5.19 -9.79 -28.36
C MET A 133 -4.36 -9.52 -27.10
N SER A 134 -3.50 -8.51 -27.16
CA SER A 134 -2.75 -8.03 -26.01
C SER A 134 -3.07 -6.56 -25.74
N MET A 135 -3.37 -6.24 -24.48
CA MET A 135 -3.57 -4.88 -24.01
C MET A 135 -2.55 -4.58 -22.92
N ASN A 136 -1.77 -3.51 -23.09
CA ASN A 136 -0.76 -3.08 -22.14
C ASN A 136 -1.04 -1.64 -21.71
N ILE A 137 -1.48 -1.43 -20.45
CA ILE A 137 -1.91 -0.12 -19.95
C ILE A 137 -0.71 0.68 -19.41
N GLY A 138 0.42 0.01 -19.12
CA GLY A 138 1.54 0.62 -18.36
C GLY A 138 2.65 1.26 -19.18
N LYS A 139 2.78 1.05 -20.48
CA LYS A 139 3.98 1.44 -21.25
C LYS A 139 3.78 2.49 -22.37
N ASN A 140 2.60 3.01 -22.60
CA ASN A 140 2.41 4.01 -23.66
C ASN A 140 1.97 5.38 -23.13
N ARG A 141 2.87 6.04 -22.37
CA ARG A 141 2.80 7.49 -22.17
C ARG A 141 3.40 8.32 -23.32
N THR A 142 3.57 7.72 -24.48
CA THR A 142 4.01 8.44 -25.69
C THR A 142 2.86 8.59 -26.65
N SER A 143 2.35 9.79 -26.73
CA SER A 143 1.28 10.36 -27.53
C SER A 143 -0.10 10.32 -26.89
N ILE A 144 -0.37 11.30 -26.04
CA ILE A 144 -1.74 11.75 -25.83
C ILE A 144 -2.22 12.18 -27.21
N LYS A 145 -2.96 11.31 -27.89
CA LYS A 145 -3.62 11.66 -29.14
C LYS A 145 -4.65 12.73 -28.81
N ARG A 146 -4.43 13.94 -29.30
CA ARG A 146 -5.45 14.97 -29.29
C ARG A 146 -6.43 14.65 -30.42
N PHE A 147 -7.69 14.92 -30.21
CA PHE A 147 -8.71 14.80 -31.22
C PHE A 147 -9.12 16.20 -31.65
N CYS A 148 -9.36 16.39 -32.92
CA CYS A 148 -9.89 17.65 -33.44
C CYS A 148 -11.29 17.90 -32.87
N SER A 149 -11.50 19.04 -32.23
CA SER A 149 -12.79 19.43 -31.64
C SER A 149 -13.89 19.61 -32.66
N GLN A 150 -13.52 19.85 -33.93
CA GLN A 150 -14.46 20.07 -35.01
C GLN A 150 -14.92 18.80 -35.73
N CYS A 151 -13.99 17.85 -35.98
CA CYS A 151 -14.30 16.64 -36.75
C CYS A 151 -14.01 15.31 -36.03
N GLY A 152 -13.55 15.34 -34.80
CA GLY A 152 -13.28 14.15 -33.96
C GLY A 152 -12.11 13.27 -34.44
N LYS A 153 -11.39 13.62 -35.51
CA LYS A 153 -10.26 12.82 -35.99
C LYS A 153 -9.03 13.00 -35.13
N PRO A 154 -8.20 11.95 -34.95
CA PRO A 154 -6.97 12.02 -34.15
C PRO A 154 -5.93 12.94 -34.83
N ALA A 155 -5.26 13.73 -33.99
CA ALA A 155 -4.22 14.65 -34.41
C ALA A 155 -3.00 14.54 -33.48
N LYS A 156 -1.82 14.89 -33.99
CA LYS A 156 -0.59 14.91 -33.19
C LYS A 156 -0.55 16.15 -32.32
N LYS A 157 0.15 16.09 -31.19
CA LYS A 157 0.31 17.22 -30.28
C LYS A 157 1.04 18.42 -30.90
N SER A 158 1.82 18.17 -31.98
CA SER A 158 2.56 19.16 -32.74
C SER A 158 1.75 19.85 -33.85
N ASP A 159 0.55 19.32 -34.16
CA ASP A 159 -0.23 19.83 -35.26
C ASP A 159 -0.95 21.14 -34.88
N ARG A 160 -0.70 22.21 -35.59
CA ARG A 160 -1.41 23.48 -35.43
C ARG A 160 -2.76 23.51 -36.15
N PHE A 161 -2.92 22.64 -37.13
CA PHE A 161 -4.16 22.53 -37.92
C PHE A 161 -4.52 21.05 -38.08
N CYS A 162 -5.80 20.74 -38.07
CA CYS A 162 -6.29 19.41 -38.33
C CYS A 162 -6.07 19.03 -39.80
N SER A 163 -5.32 17.97 -40.08
CA SER A 163 -5.03 17.50 -41.43
C SER A 163 -6.28 17.03 -42.20
N SER A 164 -7.41 16.81 -41.52
CA SER A 164 -8.64 16.33 -42.13
C SER A 164 -9.67 17.40 -42.41
N CYS A 165 -9.78 18.46 -41.62
CA CYS A 165 -10.79 19.51 -41.82
C CYS A 165 -10.20 20.94 -41.79
N GLY A 166 -8.87 21.10 -41.61
CA GLY A 166 -8.22 22.40 -41.58
C GLY A 166 -8.48 23.24 -40.32
N HIS A 167 -9.24 22.73 -39.36
CA HIS A 167 -9.54 23.46 -38.11
C HIS A 167 -8.25 23.73 -37.31
N GLN A 168 -8.08 24.97 -36.83
CA GLN A 168 -6.95 25.37 -36.03
C GLN A 168 -7.05 24.73 -34.63
N MET A 169 -6.00 24.08 -34.22
CA MET A 169 -5.91 23.38 -32.93
C MET A 169 -5.01 24.18 -31.99
N ASN A 170 -5.56 24.63 -30.89
CA ASN A 170 -4.84 25.33 -29.81
C ASN A 170 -4.26 24.34 -28.78
#